data_f7c904c3dfb1c4e55aa9720698f688f2
#
_entry.id   f7c904c3dfb1c4e55aa9720698f688f2
#
_cell.length_a   1.000
_cell.length_b   1.000
_cell.length_c   1.000
_cell.angle_alpha   90.00
_cell.angle_beta   90.00
_cell.angle_gamma   90.00
#
_symmetry.space_group_name_H-M   'P 1'
#
loop_
_entity.id
_entity.type
_entity.pdbx_description
1 polymer ?
#
loop_
_entity_poly.entity_id
_entity_poly.type
_entity_poly.pdbx_seq_one_letter_code
_entity_poly.pdbx_strand_id
1 'polypeptide(L)'
;KTHRITSFDSRLRLGSSQERKESKIYFYVNEAELPSKSQLKKVLEVLAQHPLFEVVFAFYNGSPERVKELEGQLEELIASEQDLHLVQLPSQSEGLGENQIIDEESVQDASDYRFVVKNFSNENDIIQELEKTRLIVDLSEEPNLYTQIAGISAGIPQVNRVQTEYVDHLKNGYVISKGDKELEKAITYFLLELKPWNEALVYSIEKIQEYTGQRLIEKWEGWMKERHG
;
A
#
# COMPACT_ATOMS: atom_id res chain seq x y z
N LYS A 1 17.20 15.47 -4.34
CA LYS A 1 16.10 14.45 -4.46
C LYS A 1 16.64 13.07 -4.85
N THR A 2 17.72 12.96 -5.60
CA THR A 2 18.34 11.69 -6.05
C THR A 2 18.99 10.89 -4.92
N HIS A 3 19.52 11.55 -3.88
CA HIS A 3 20.13 10.87 -2.73
C HIS A 3 19.13 10.05 -1.89
N ARG A 4 17.84 10.41 -1.91
CA ARG A 4 16.81 9.65 -1.18
C ARG A 4 16.46 8.33 -1.85
N ILE A 5 16.45 8.28 -3.18
CA ILE A 5 16.12 7.05 -3.94
C ILE A 5 17.19 5.98 -3.72
N THR A 6 18.47 6.35 -3.80
CA THR A 6 19.58 5.40 -3.58
C THR A 6 19.67 4.86 -2.16
N SER A 7 19.35 5.68 -1.15
CA SER A 7 19.32 5.22 0.25
C SER A 7 18.14 4.29 0.53
N PHE A 8 17.06 4.41 -0.23
CA PHE A 8 15.87 3.57 -0.10
C PHE A 8 16.08 2.19 -0.72
N ASP A 9 16.68 2.11 -1.91
CA ASP A 9 17.00 0.85 -2.61
C ASP A 9 17.86 -0.10 -1.76
N SER A 10 18.73 0.44 -0.93
CA SER A 10 19.62 -0.37 -0.10
C SER A 10 18.93 -1.00 1.12
N ARG A 11 17.77 -0.51 1.53
CA ARG A 11 17.05 -0.95 2.73
C ARG A 11 15.94 -1.94 2.43
N LEU A 12 15.26 -1.79 1.31
CA LEU A 12 14.23 -2.73 0.87
C LEU A 12 14.91 -3.91 0.17
N ARG A 13 15.40 -4.84 0.97
CA ARG A 13 15.75 -6.15 0.44
C ARG A 13 14.46 -6.87 0.09
N LEU A 14 14.45 -7.47 -1.09
CA LEU A 14 13.39 -8.41 -1.48
C LEU A 14 13.30 -9.49 -0.40
N GLY A 15 12.35 -9.34 0.51
CA GLY A 15 12.00 -10.39 1.46
C GLY A 15 11.70 -11.67 0.70
N SER A 16 11.93 -12.82 1.31
CA SER A 16 11.61 -14.10 0.65
C SER A 16 10.12 -14.09 0.27
N SER A 17 9.80 -14.66 -0.88
CA SER A 17 8.40 -14.77 -1.33
C SER A 17 7.50 -15.52 -0.32
N GLN A 18 8.09 -16.17 0.69
CA GLN A 18 7.38 -16.84 1.77
C GLN A 18 6.93 -15.89 2.90
N GLU A 19 7.73 -14.88 3.24
CA GLU A 19 7.36 -13.89 4.28
C GLU A 19 6.28 -12.92 3.81
N ARG A 20 6.17 -12.67 2.50
CA ARG A 20 5.11 -11.88 1.88
C ARG A 20 3.77 -12.62 1.71
N LYS A 21 3.64 -13.81 2.24
CA LYS A 21 2.38 -14.58 2.24
C LYS A 21 1.35 -14.06 3.24
N GLU A 22 1.75 -13.19 4.15
CA GLU A 22 0.80 -12.43 4.92
C GLU A 22 0.08 -11.51 3.95
N SER A 23 -1.17 -11.77 3.76
CA SER A 23 -2.06 -11.21 2.73
C SER A 23 -2.45 -9.77 3.08
N LYS A 24 -1.44 -8.92 3.29
CA LYS A 24 -1.59 -7.55 3.77
C LYS A 24 -1.67 -6.56 2.61
N ILE A 25 -2.66 -5.70 2.68
CA ILE A 25 -2.86 -4.56 1.78
C ILE A 25 -2.43 -3.29 2.51
N TYR A 26 -1.52 -2.55 1.94
CA TYR A 26 -1.19 -1.19 2.39
C TYR A 26 -2.02 -0.20 1.58
N PHE A 27 -3.03 0.39 2.22
CA PHE A 27 -3.87 1.40 1.60
C PHE A 27 -3.35 2.78 2.02
N TYR A 28 -2.67 3.48 1.13
CA TYR A 28 -2.21 4.84 1.39
C TYR A 28 -3.39 5.80 1.46
N VAL A 29 -3.44 6.60 2.51
CA VAL A 29 -4.47 7.62 2.73
C VAL A 29 -3.84 9.01 2.63
N ASN A 30 -4.24 9.76 1.62
CA ASN A 30 -3.84 11.15 1.48
C ASN A 30 -4.66 12.02 2.46
N GLU A 31 -3.98 12.77 3.33
CA GLU A 31 -4.65 13.65 4.30
C GLU A 31 -5.53 14.71 3.63
N ALA A 32 -5.11 15.23 2.46
CA ALA A 32 -5.86 16.25 1.73
C ALA A 32 -7.13 15.67 1.07
N GLU A 33 -7.14 14.37 0.77
CA GLU A 33 -8.22 13.69 0.03
C GLU A 33 -8.46 12.31 0.64
N LEU A 34 -9.35 12.24 1.64
CA LEU A 34 -9.76 10.95 2.21
C LEU A 34 -10.48 10.09 1.16
N PRO A 35 -10.33 8.76 1.24
CA PRO A 35 -11.08 7.85 0.39
C PRO A 35 -12.59 8.06 0.54
N SER A 36 -13.33 8.00 -0.57
CA SER A 36 -14.78 8.08 -0.53
C SER A 36 -15.40 6.86 0.17
N LYS A 37 -16.61 7.02 0.73
CA LYS A 37 -17.36 5.89 1.32
C LYS A 37 -17.54 4.73 0.33
N SER A 38 -17.69 5.01 -0.97
CA SER A 38 -17.77 3.99 -2.02
C SER A 38 -16.48 3.19 -2.15
N GLN A 39 -15.33 3.85 -2.11
CA GLN A 39 -14.01 3.21 -2.18
C GLN A 39 -13.75 2.37 -0.94
N LEU A 40 -13.99 2.91 0.26
CA LEU A 40 -13.85 2.18 1.52
C LEU A 40 -14.75 0.94 1.53
N LYS A 41 -16.03 1.08 1.15
CA LYS A 41 -16.97 -0.03 1.04
C LYS A 41 -16.44 -1.13 0.12
N LYS A 42 -15.90 -0.80 -1.05
CA LYS A 42 -15.34 -1.79 -1.98
C LYS A 42 -14.13 -2.53 -1.39
N VAL A 43 -13.26 -1.84 -0.66
CA VAL A 43 -12.14 -2.49 0.03
C VAL A 43 -12.63 -3.43 1.11
N LEU A 44 -13.62 -3.00 1.91
CA LEU A 44 -14.21 -3.82 2.96
C LEU A 44 -14.95 -5.04 2.38
N GLU A 45 -15.66 -4.90 1.26
CA GLU A 45 -16.29 -6.02 0.55
C GLU A 45 -15.26 -7.07 0.09
N VAL A 46 -14.08 -6.64 -0.39
CA VAL A 46 -12.98 -7.56 -0.73
C VAL A 46 -12.47 -8.29 0.51
N LEU A 47 -12.29 -7.59 1.63
CA LEU A 47 -11.91 -8.22 2.89
C LEU A 47 -12.94 -9.24 3.36
N ALA A 48 -14.23 -8.91 3.25
CA ALA A 48 -15.33 -9.79 3.63
C ALA A 48 -15.35 -11.10 2.82
N GLN A 49 -14.93 -11.05 1.56
CA GLN A 49 -14.84 -12.23 0.70
C GLN A 49 -13.56 -13.04 0.93
N HIS A 50 -12.53 -12.41 1.51
CA HIS A 50 -11.19 -13.00 1.67
C HIS A 50 -10.66 -12.81 3.10
N PRO A 51 -11.10 -13.65 4.06
CA PRO A 51 -10.83 -13.46 5.49
C PRO A 51 -9.35 -13.57 5.89
N LEU A 52 -8.48 -14.03 5.00
CA LEU A 52 -7.04 -14.08 5.23
C LEU A 52 -6.33 -12.75 4.95
N PHE A 53 -7.05 -11.74 4.45
CA PHE A 53 -6.45 -10.45 4.15
C PHE A 53 -6.59 -9.48 5.31
N GLU A 54 -5.57 -8.65 5.47
CA GLU A 54 -5.53 -7.52 6.39
C GLU A 54 -5.34 -6.23 5.58
N VAL A 55 -6.02 -5.16 5.96
CA VAL A 55 -5.79 -3.83 5.38
C VAL A 55 -5.23 -2.89 6.43
N VAL A 56 -4.12 -2.24 6.08
CA VAL A 56 -3.58 -1.12 6.82
C VAL A 56 -3.93 0.16 6.08
N PHE A 57 -4.86 0.96 6.61
CA PHE A 57 -5.11 2.31 6.14
C PHE A 57 -4.02 3.22 6.72
N ALA A 58 -3.13 3.67 5.87
CA ALA A 58 -1.86 4.27 6.26
C ALA A 58 -1.79 5.75 5.93
N PHE A 59 -1.73 6.59 6.95
CA PHE A 59 -1.33 7.99 6.84
C PHE A 59 0.18 8.13 6.96
N TYR A 60 0.72 9.18 6.37
CA TYR A 60 2.09 9.64 6.61
C TYR A 60 2.06 11.08 7.12
N ASN A 61 2.38 11.26 8.40
CA ASN A 61 2.25 12.53 9.12
C ASN A 61 0.83 13.13 9.03
N GLY A 62 -0.20 12.28 9.05
CA GLY A 62 -1.59 12.73 9.05
C GLY A 62 -1.97 13.43 10.36
N SER A 63 -2.86 14.40 10.29
CA SER A 63 -3.39 15.04 11.48
C SER A 63 -4.29 14.11 12.29
N PRO A 64 -4.31 14.22 13.62
CA PRO A 64 -5.18 13.39 14.46
C PRO A 64 -6.66 13.49 14.09
N GLU A 65 -7.08 14.65 13.60
CA GLU A 65 -8.45 14.91 13.15
C GLU A 65 -8.83 14.08 11.94
N ARG A 66 -7.92 14.00 10.96
CA ARG A 66 -8.14 13.20 9.74
C ARG A 66 -8.10 11.71 10.00
N VAL A 67 -7.23 11.27 10.91
CA VAL A 67 -7.20 9.87 11.35
C VAL A 67 -8.54 9.48 11.96
N LYS A 68 -9.06 10.28 12.92
CA LYS A 68 -10.36 10.06 13.56
C LYS A 68 -11.53 10.14 12.57
N GLU A 69 -11.45 11.03 11.59
CA GLU A 69 -12.47 11.13 10.54
C GLU A 69 -12.56 9.84 9.72
N LEU A 70 -11.43 9.27 9.33
CA LEU A 70 -11.39 8.00 8.62
C LEU A 70 -11.90 6.84 9.50
N GLU A 71 -11.46 6.77 10.75
CA GLU A 71 -11.93 5.75 11.71
C GLU A 71 -13.45 5.81 11.86
N GLY A 72 -14.02 7.01 12.04
CA GLY A 72 -15.47 7.20 12.12
C GLY A 72 -16.22 6.80 10.85
N GLN A 73 -15.64 7.06 9.66
CA GLN A 73 -16.25 6.60 8.39
C GLN A 73 -16.24 5.08 8.26
N LEU A 74 -15.18 4.41 8.70
CA LEU A 74 -15.08 2.96 8.70
C LEU A 74 -16.07 2.34 9.69
N GLU A 75 -16.17 2.87 10.91
CA GLU A 75 -17.15 2.43 11.92
C GLU A 75 -18.60 2.59 11.43
N GLU A 76 -18.92 3.74 10.81
CA GLU A 76 -20.26 3.98 10.24
C GLU A 76 -20.59 2.99 9.12
N LEU A 77 -19.62 2.67 8.24
CA LEU A 77 -19.82 1.68 7.19
C LEU A 77 -20.06 0.29 7.75
N ILE A 78 -19.28 -0.14 8.73
CA ILE A 78 -19.45 -1.46 9.38
C ILE A 78 -20.80 -1.56 10.09
N ALA A 79 -21.19 -0.51 10.80
CA ALA A 79 -22.48 -0.48 11.49
C ALA A 79 -23.69 -0.49 10.53
N SER A 80 -23.53 0.06 9.33
CA SER A 80 -24.60 0.12 8.32
C SER A 80 -24.75 -1.16 7.50
N GLU A 81 -23.71 -1.98 7.39
CA GLU A 81 -23.67 -3.20 6.58
C GLU A 81 -23.71 -4.42 7.50
N GLN A 82 -24.89 -4.90 7.80
CA GLN A 82 -25.11 -6.04 8.73
C GLN A 82 -24.44 -7.36 8.30
N ASP A 83 -24.06 -7.47 7.04
CA ASP A 83 -23.40 -8.66 6.46
C ASP A 83 -21.87 -8.60 6.53
N LEU A 84 -21.28 -7.47 6.96
CA LEU A 84 -19.85 -7.31 7.09
C LEU A 84 -19.42 -7.58 8.52
N HIS A 85 -19.02 -8.81 8.82
CA HIS A 85 -18.39 -9.17 10.11
C HIS A 85 -16.91 -8.72 10.09
N LEU A 86 -16.67 -7.43 10.35
CA LEU A 86 -15.34 -6.84 10.33
C LEU A 86 -14.89 -6.46 11.74
N VAL A 87 -13.67 -6.78 12.11
CA VAL A 87 -13.05 -6.38 13.37
C VAL A 87 -11.97 -5.34 13.11
N GLN A 88 -12.12 -4.18 13.74
CA GLN A 88 -11.08 -3.17 13.79
C GLN A 88 -10.03 -3.56 14.81
N LEU A 89 -8.79 -3.70 14.37
CA LEU A 89 -7.67 -3.87 15.28
C LEU A 89 -7.35 -2.53 15.96
N PRO A 90 -6.96 -2.54 17.26
CA PRO A 90 -6.60 -1.30 17.95
C PRO A 90 -5.45 -0.60 17.23
N SER A 91 -5.62 0.69 16.95
CA SER A 91 -4.59 1.53 16.36
C SER A 91 -3.42 1.67 17.34
N GLN A 92 -2.20 1.39 16.88
CA GLN A 92 -0.97 1.55 17.68
C GLN A 92 -0.54 3.02 17.75
N SER A 93 -1.44 3.96 18.01
CA SER A 93 -1.12 5.39 18.12
C SER A 93 -0.83 5.86 19.55
N GLU A 94 -0.87 4.98 20.54
CA GLU A 94 -0.53 5.34 21.92
C GLU A 94 0.79 4.68 22.32
N GLY A 95 1.77 5.56 22.54
CA GLY A 95 3.12 5.42 23.06
C GLY A 95 3.51 4.10 23.70
N LEU A 96 4.73 3.67 23.38
CA LEU A 96 5.57 2.70 24.07
C LEU A 96 5.15 2.41 25.54
N GLY A 97 4.15 1.58 25.71
CA GLY A 97 3.80 0.92 26.96
C GLY A 97 4.00 -0.57 26.73
N GLU A 98 5.07 -1.09 27.34
CA GLU A 98 5.39 -2.51 27.34
C GLU A 98 4.20 -3.36 27.77
N ASN A 99 3.97 -4.47 27.03
CA ASN A 99 3.20 -5.65 27.44
C ASN A 99 1.67 -5.48 27.59
N GLN A 100 0.96 -5.35 26.48
CA GLN A 100 -0.30 -6.09 26.37
C GLN A 100 -0.07 -7.25 25.41
N ILE A 101 0.18 -8.41 25.99
CA ILE A 101 0.02 -9.71 25.31
C ILE A 101 -1.47 -9.79 25.02
N ILE A 102 -1.85 -9.59 23.75
CA ILE A 102 -3.19 -9.95 23.31
C ILE A 102 -3.20 -11.47 23.39
N ASP A 103 -3.97 -12.00 24.32
CA ASP A 103 -4.20 -13.45 24.43
C ASP A 103 -4.74 -13.94 23.07
N GLU A 104 -3.94 -14.70 22.36
CA GLU A 104 -4.32 -15.35 21.09
C GLU A 104 -5.50 -16.32 21.26
N GLU A 105 -5.88 -16.67 22.50
CA GLU A 105 -7.00 -17.53 22.83
C GLU A 105 -8.38 -16.85 22.74
N SER A 106 -8.48 -15.52 22.61
CA SER A 106 -9.76 -14.82 22.49
C SER A 106 -10.28 -14.68 21.06
N VAL A 107 -9.54 -15.10 20.05
CA VAL A 107 -9.97 -15.12 18.63
C VAL A 107 -10.63 -16.47 18.35
N GLN A 108 -11.84 -16.68 18.86
CA GLN A 108 -12.56 -17.96 18.73
C GLN A 108 -13.44 -18.09 17.49
N ASP A 109 -13.43 -17.12 16.56
CA ASP A 109 -14.20 -17.28 15.32
C ASP A 109 -13.35 -16.82 14.11
N ALA A 110 -13.09 -17.76 13.21
CA ALA A 110 -12.25 -17.57 12.00
C ALA A 110 -12.88 -16.66 10.93
N SER A 111 -13.85 -15.83 11.30
CA SER A 111 -14.58 -14.91 10.43
C SER A 111 -14.25 -13.43 10.64
N ASP A 112 -13.29 -13.11 11.52
CA ASP A 112 -13.00 -11.71 11.83
C ASP A 112 -12.05 -11.11 10.79
N TYR A 113 -12.61 -10.35 9.87
CA TYR A 113 -11.86 -9.56 8.89
C TYR A 113 -11.07 -8.47 9.60
N ARG A 114 -9.80 -8.27 9.17
CA ARG A 114 -8.88 -7.40 9.90
C ARG A 114 -8.56 -6.14 9.12
N PHE A 115 -8.78 -5.00 9.74
CA PHE A 115 -8.22 -3.74 9.27
C PHE A 115 -7.71 -2.91 10.45
N VAL A 116 -6.77 -2.02 10.16
CA VAL A 116 -6.21 -1.09 11.13
C VAL A 116 -5.93 0.26 10.46
N VAL A 117 -6.14 1.35 11.19
CA VAL A 117 -5.71 2.68 10.77
C VAL A 117 -4.38 2.99 11.46
N LYS A 118 -3.36 3.34 10.69
CA LYS A 118 -2.01 3.69 11.19
C LYS A 118 -1.59 5.06 10.71
N ASN A 119 -0.96 5.81 11.59
CA ASN A 119 -0.33 7.09 11.25
C ASN A 119 1.18 6.98 11.45
N PHE A 120 1.92 6.91 10.35
CA PHE A 120 3.36 6.78 10.35
C PHE A 120 4.01 8.18 10.42
N SER A 121 4.93 8.36 11.36
CA SER A 121 5.69 9.60 11.53
C SER A 121 7.10 9.55 10.93
N ASN A 122 7.57 8.36 10.58
CA ASN A 122 8.89 8.18 10.00
C ASN A 122 8.90 7.15 8.86
N GLU A 123 9.90 7.27 7.99
CA GLU A 123 10.05 6.43 6.80
C GLU A 123 10.41 4.97 7.13
N ASN A 124 11.08 4.71 8.24
CA ASN A 124 11.51 3.35 8.61
C ASN A 124 10.31 2.47 8.95
N ASP A 125 9.30 3.02 9.63
CA ASP A 125 8.09 2.28 10.00
C ASP A 125 7.28 1.93 8.75
N ILE A 126 7.23 2.83 7.76
CA ILE A 126 6.61 2.54 6.46
C ILE A 126 7.35 1.40 5.77
N ILE A 127 8.68 1.42 5.76
CA ILE A 127 9.48 0.36 5.15
C ILE A 127 9.19 -0.98 5.80
N GLN A 128 9.15 -1.05 7.13
CA GLN A 128 8.83 -2.28 7.85
C GLN A 128 7.42 -2.80 7.56
N GLU A 129 6.46 -1.89 7.40
CA GLU A 129 5.11 -2.28 7.00
C GLU A 129 5.07 -2.81 5.55
N LEU A 130 5.79 -2.15 4.63
CA LEU A 130 5.86 -2.56 3.23
C LEU A 130 6.58 -3.91 3.04
N GLU A 131 7.52 -4.29 3.91
CA GLU A 131 8.16 -5.60 3.86
C GLU A 131 7.17 -6.76 4.02
N LYS A 132 6.07 -6.54 4.73
CA LYS A 132 4.99 -7.51 4.97
C LYS A 132 3.82 -7.34 3.99
N THR A 133 3.85 -6.31 3.17
CA THR A 133 2.76 -5.93 2.28
C THR A 133 2.79 -6.70 0.98
N ARG A 134 1.63 -7.19 0.55
CA ARG A 134 1.44 -7.88 -0.73
C ARG A 134 0.95 -6.97 -1.84
N LEU A 135 0.20 -5.93 -1.50
CA LEU A 135 -0.39 -4.99 -2.45
C LEU A 135 -0.42 -3.59 -1.86
N ILE A 136 -0.06 -2.58 -2.65
CA ILE A 136 -0.26 -1.18 -2.31
C ILE A 136 -1.48 -0.65 -3.05
N VAL A 137 -2.31 0.14 -2.38
CA VAL A 137 -3.45 0.85 -2.98
C VAL A 137 -3.29 2.34 -2.69
N ASP A 138 -3.28 3.16 -3.71
CA ASP A 138 -3.26 4.63 -3.63
C ASP A 138 -4.28 5.21 -4.61
N LEU A 139 -5.41 5.66 -4.10
CA LEU A 139 -6.54 6.18 -4.90
C LEU A 139 -6.61 7.69 -4.95
N SER A 140 -5.58 8.38 -4.43
CA SER A 140 -5.51 9.84 -4.47
C SER A 140 -5.29 10.38 -5.89
N GLU A 141 -5.78 11.59 -6.15
CA GLU A 141 -5.51 12.32 -7.40
C GLU A 141 -4.03 12.71 -7.50
N GLU A 142 -3.38 12.94 -6.35
CA GLU A 142 -1.96 13.19 -6.23
C GLU A 142 -1.28 12.02 -5.50
N PRO A 143 -0.84 10.98 -6.25
CA PRO A 143 -0.25 9.79 -5.65
C PRO A 143 1.02 10.10 -4.86
N ASN A 144 1.22 9.39 -3.76
CA ASN A 144 2.42 9.54 -2.95
C ASN A 144 3.63 8.89 -3.64
N LEU A 145 4.51 9.73 -4.20
CA LEU A 145 5.68 9.26 -4.95
C LEU A 145 6.63 8.43 -4.08
N TYR A 146 6.73 8.73 -2.79
CA TYR A 146 7.55 7.95 -1.88
C TYR A 146 7.02 6.52 -1.76
N THR A 147 5.71 6.35 -1.53
CA THR A 147 5.07 5.04 -1.45
C THR A 147 5.19 4.27 -2.78
N GLN A 148 5.06 4.97 -3.92
CA GLN A 148 5.20 4.33 -5.23
C GLN A 148 6.62 3.82 -5.49
N ILE A 149 7.63 4.64 -5.22
CA ILE A 149 9.04 4.25 -5.36
C ILE A 149 9.38 3.12 -4.39
N ALA A 150 8.89 3.20 -3.15
CA ALA A 150 9.02 2.14 -2.17
C ALA A 150 8.41 0.83 -2.67
N GLY A 151 7.21 0.89 -3.24
CA GLY A 151 6.52 -0.25 -3.81
C GLY A 151 7.30 -0.93 -4.92
N ILE A 152 7.80 -0.17 -5.92
CA ILE A 152 8.60 -0.77 -6.99
C ILE A 152 9.94 -1.29 -6.50
N SER A 153 10.59 -0.64 -5.52
CA SER A 153 11.84 -1.12 -4.92
C SER A 153 11.65 -2.43 -4.17
N ALA A 154 10.49 -2.61 -3.56
CA ALA A 154 10.10 -3.84 -2.85
C ALA A 154 9.47 -4.89 -3.79
N GLY A 155 9.23 -4.57 -5.07
CA GLY A 155 8.56 -5.45 -6.02
C GLY A 155 7.10 -5.70 -5.70
N ILE A 156 6.44 -4.76 -5.01
CA ILE A 156 5.03 -4.87 -4.61
C ILE A 156 4.16 -4.25 -5.72
N PRO A 157 3.18 -4.99 -6.27
CA PRO A 157 2.24 -4.42 -7.23
C PRO A 157 1.38 -3.32 -6.58
N GLN A 158 0.93 -2.38 -7.42
CA GLN A 158 0.22 -1.20 -6.94
C GLN A 158 -1.11 -1.01 -7.68
N VAL A 159 -2.15 -0.61 -6.96
CA VAL A 159 -3.43 -0.18 -7.53
C VAL A 159 -3.55 1.33 -7.37
N ASN A 160 -3.58 2.05 -8.48
CA ASN A 160 -3.59 3.50 -8.49
C ASN A 160 -4.78 4.03 -9.29
N ARG A 161 -5.25 5.21 -8.93
CA ARG A 161 -6.24 5.96 -9.70
C ARG A 161 -5.61 6.73 -10.86
N VAL A 162 -4.39 7.21 -10.68
CA VAL A 162 -3.68 8.03 -11.66
C VAL A 162 -2.47 7.29 -12.21
N GLN A 163 -2.29 7.37 -13.52
CA GLN A 163 -1.10 6.86 -14.20
C GLN A 163 0.12 7.73 -13.82
N THR A 164 1.20 7.09 -13.41
CA THR A 164 2.47 7.74 -13.12
C THR A 164 3.61 7.10 -13.92
N GLU A 165 4.80 7.67 -13.85
CA GLU A 165 5.98 7.06 -14.46
C GLU A 165 6.46 5.79 -13.73
N TYR A 166 6.03 5.57 -12.49
CA TYR A 166 6.45 4.43 -11.66
C TYR A 166 5.56 3.21 -11.83
N VAL A 167 4.28 3.41 -12.18
CA VAL A 167 3.29 2.36 -12.23
C VAL A 167 2.74 2.19 -13.64
N ASP A 168 3.03 1.04 -14.25
CA ASP A 168 2.54 0.66 -15.57
C ASP A 168 1.36 -0.30 -15.45
N HIS A 169 0.25 0.07 -16.09
CA HIS A 169 -0.99 -0.70 -16.06
C HIS A 169 -0.79 -2.14 -16.56
N LEU A 170 -1.27 -3.12 -15.78
CA LEU A 170 -1.17 -4.57 -16.01
C LEU A 170 0.26 -5.13 -16.09
N LYS A 171 1.27 -4.35 -15.65
CA LYS A 171 2.65 -4.81 -15.51
C LYS A 171 3.03 -4.87 -14.03
N ASN A 172 3.34 -3.73 -13.42
CA ASN A 172 3.63 -3.65 -11.98
C ASN A 172 2.51 -3.00 -11.17
N GLY A 173 1.36 -2.74 -11.78
CA GLY A 173 0.20 -2.21 -11.10
C GLY A 173 -1.05 -2.21 -11.95
N TYR A 174 -2.14 -1.76 -11.36
CA TYR A 174 -3.43 -1.59 -12.01
C TYR A 174 -3.86 -0.12 -11.88
N VAL A 175 -3.99 0.57 -12.99
CA VAL A 175 -4.52 1.93 -13.01
C VAL A 175 -6.02 1.87 -13.28
N ILE A 176 -6.80 2.35 -12.32
CA ILE A 176 -8.27 2.34 -12.40
C ILE A 176 -8.72 3.48 -13.30
N SER A 177 -9.33 3.17 -14.43
CA SER A 177 -9.78 4.17 -15.42
C SER A 177 -11.27 4.45 -15.36
N LYS A 178 -12.07 3.53 -14.84
CA LYS A 178 -13.55 3.55 -14.85
C LYS A 178 -14.17 3.73 -13.46
N GLY A 179 -13.42 4.35 -12.55
CA GLY A 179 -13.87 4.62 -11.19
C GLY A 179 -13.95 3.37 -10.31
N ASP A 180 -14.62 3.49 -9.18
CA ASP A 180 -14.63 2.51 -8.09
C ASP A 180 -15.11 1.10 -8.48
N LYS A 181 -15.79 0.96 -9.61
CA LYS A 181 -16.26 -0.35 -10.12
C LYS A 181 -15.13 -1.31 -10.50
N GLU A 182 -13.95 -0.77 -10.82
CA GLU A 182 -12.76 -1.58 -11.14
C GLU A 182 -11.91 -1.91 -9.92
N LEU A 183 -12.17 -1.29 -8.77
CA LEU A 183 -11.32 -1.40 -7.59
C LEU A 183 -11.23 -2.84 -7.07
N GLU A 184 -12.36 -3.51 -6.92
CA GLU A 184 -12.42 -4.92 -6.51
C GLU A 184 -11.59 -5.80 -7.44
N LYS A 185 -11.81 -5.66 -8.76
CA LYS A 185 -11.06 -6.41 -9.77
C LYS A 185 -9.57 -6.11 -9.71
N ALA A 186 -9.18 -4.85 -9.52
CA ALA A 186 -7.79 -4.43 -9.46
C ALA A 186 -7.08 -5.04 -8.24
N ILE A 187 -7.74 -5.05 -7.08
CA ILE A 187 -7.22 -5.62 -5.85
C ILE A 187 -7.09 -7.14 -5.99
N THR A 188 -8.16 -7.83 -6.40
CA THR A 188 -8.18 -9.30 -6.50
C THR A 188 -7.22 -9.83 -7.56
N TYR A 189 -6.97 -9.08 -8.63
CA TYR A 189 -6.05 -9.46 -9.70
C TYR A 189 -4.63 -9.77 -9.19
N PHE A 190 -4.11 -8.98 -8.25
CA PHE A 190 -2.79 -9.23 -7.68
C PHE A 190 -2.81 -10.04 -6.38
N LEU A 191 -3.90 -10.00 -5.62
CA LEU A 191 -3.96 -10.72 -4.35
C LEU A 191 -4.18 -12.22 -4.53
N LEU A 192 -5.05 -12.61 -5.47
CA LEU A 192 -5.48 -14.01 -5.61
C LEU A 192 -4.63 -14.79 -6.59
N GLU A 193 -4.02 -14.14 -7.58
CA GLU A 193 -3.28 -14.81 -8.62
C GLU A 193 -1.77 -14.63 -8.45
N LEU A 194 -1.04 -15.73 -8.25
CA LEU A 194 0.41 -15.71 -8.09
C LEU A 194 1.15 -15.28 -9.35
N LYS A 195 0.61 -15.60 -10.54
CA LYS A 195 1.29 -15.29 -11.81
C LYS A 195 1.37 -13.78 -12.05
N PRO A 196 0.27 -13.01 -12.05
CA PRO A 196 0.34 -11.55 -12.19
C PRO A 196 1.19 -10.90 -11.11
N TRP A 197 1.14 -11.41 -9.88
CA TRP A 197 1.94 -10.88 -8.78
C TRP A 197 3.44 -11.09 -9.03
N ASN A 198 3.86 -12.30 -9.45
CA ASN A 198 5.26 -12.59 -9.75
C ASN A 198 5.76 -11.80 -10.98
N GLU A 199 4.93 -11.65 -12.01
CA GLU A 199 5.25 -10.83 -13.18
C GLU A 199 5.43 -9.35 -12.79
N ALA A 200 4.58 -8.84 -11.89
CA ALA A 200 4.70 -7.48 -11.37
C ALA A 200 5.98 -7.30 -10.54
N LEU A 201 6.36 -8.29 -9.72
CA LEU A 201 7.62 -8.29 -8.97
C LEU A 201 8.82 -8.17 -9.91
N VAL A 202 8.92 -9.04 -10.92
CA VAL A 202 10.04 -9.02 -11.88
C VAL A 202 10.10 -7.69 -12.61
N TYR A 203 8.97 -7.21 -13.12
CA TYR A 203 8.89 -5.94 -13.82
C TYR A 203 9.30 -4.75 -12.94
N SER A 204 8.88 -4.74 -11.67
CA SER A 204 9.26 -3.69 -10.71
C SER A 204 10.77 -3.67 -10.47
N ILE A 205 11.40 -4.85 -10.33
CA ILE A 205 12.86 -4.96 -10.16
C ILE A 205 13.61 -4.41 -11.37
N GLU A 206 13.15 -4.71 -12.58
CA GLU A 206 13.75 -4.18 -13.81
C GLU A 206 13.55 -2.67 -13.89
N LYS A 207 12.36 -2.18 -13.59
CA LYS A 207 12.02 -0.76 -13.65
C LYS A 207 12.79 0.08 -12.64
N ILE A 208 12.98 -0.39 -11.41
CA ILE A 208 13.71 0.38 -10.39
C ILE A 208 15.18 0.60 -10.78
N GLN A 209 15.75 -0.30 -11.58
CA GLN A 209 17.12 -0.14 -12.07
C GLN A 209 17.29 1.12 -12.93
N GLU A 210 16.22 1.60 -13.57
CA GLU A 210 16.24 2.85 -14.34
C GLU A 210 16.43 4.09 -13.45
N TYR A 211 16.11 3.98 -12.17
CA TYR A 211 16.21 5.03 -11.16
C TYR A 211 17.43 4.89 -10.26
N THR A 212 18.34 3.95 -10.55
CA THR A 212 19.61 3.84 -9.83
C THR A 212 20.49 5.05 -10.10
N GLY A 213 21.30 5.44 -9.09
CA GLY A 213 22.14 6.63 -9.17
C GLY A 213 23.05 6.65 -10.41
N GLN A 214 23.56 5.49 -10.84
CA GLN A 214 24.42 5.38 -12.00
C GLN A 214 23.69 5.69 -13.32
N ARG A 215 22.49 5.15 -13.52
CA ARG A 215 21.69 5.44 -14.72
C ARG A 215 21.15 6.87 -14.75
N LEU A 216 20.89 7.44 -13.60
CA LEU A 216 20.55 8.86 -13.53
C LEU A 216 21.73 9.74 -13.94
N ILE A 217 22.96 9.40 -13.54
CA ILE A 217 24.18 10.09 -13.98
C ILE A 217 24.36 9.95 -15.50
N GLU A 218 24.22 8.74 -16.04
CA GLU A 218 24.32 8.48 -17.49
C GLU A 218 23.27 9.27 -18.30
N LYS A 219 22.02 9.33 -17.82
CA LYS A 219 20.98 10.18 -18.43
C LYS A 219 21.34 11.67 -18.37
N TRP A 220 21.88 12.13 -17.24
CA TRP A 220 22.34 13.51 -17.08
C TRP A 220 23.51 13.85 -18.02
N GLU A 221 24.48 12.98 -18.12
CA GLU A 221 25.61 13.15 -19.02
C GLU A 221 25.17 13.14 -20.49
N GLY A 222 24.25 12.27 -20.89
CA GLY A 222 23.62 12.24 -22.19
C GLY A 222 22.94 13.57 -22.52
N TRP A 223 22.16 14.08 -21.61
CA TRP A 223 21.43 15.35 -21.72
C TRP A 223 22.36 16.56 -21.84
N MET A 224 23.47 16.55 -21.10
CA MET A 224 24.48 17.61 -21.20
C MET A 224 25.23 17.59 -22.54
N LYS A 225 25.51 16.41 -23.10
CA LYS A 225 26.15 16.27 -24.42
C LYS A 225 25.24 16.76 -25.55
N GLU A 226 23.93 16.48 -25.49
CA GLU A 226 22.95 16.96 -26.47
C GLU A 226 22.77 18.49 -26.47
N ARG A 227 23.00 19.14 -25.33
CA ARG A 227 22.84 20.60 -25.20
C ARG A 227 24.11 21.41 -25.60
N HIS A 228 25.25 20.77 -25.65
CA HIS A 228 26.54 21.40 -25.89
C HIS A 228 27.23 20.90 -27.18
N GLY A 229 26.60 20.05 -27.94
CA GLY A 229 26.99 19.65 -29.32
C GLY A 229 26.13 20.34 -30.33
#